data_888c336e861905710181068d90918709
#
_entry.id   888c336e861905710181068d90918709
#
_cell.length_a   1.000
_cell.length_b   1.000
_cell.length_c   1.000
_cell.angle_alpha   90.00
_cell.angle_beta   90.00
_cell.angle_gamma   90.00
#
_symmetry.space_group_name_H-M   'P 1'
#
loop_
_entity.id
_entity.type
_entity.pdbx_description
1 polymer ?
#
loop_
_entity_poly.entity_id
_entity_poly.type
_entity_poly.pdbx_seq_one_letter_code
_entity_poly.pdbx_strand_id
1 'polypeptide(L)'
;MSTSPRVVIIGAGVVGTNLADELTARGIDQVTVVDQGPLPLTGGSTSHAPGLVFQVSPSKTMTQFATYTVDKFSALDLDGAWCFKKVGGLEVATTPERLVDLRRRHGWLTSWGVDATLVDAGECVRLHSLLDGDRVLGGLHTPTDGLAKAARAVVALARRAQARGARFQGSTRVVGIEQAGGRVTGVRTPEGVIEADIVV
;
A
#
# COMPACT_ATOMS: atom_id res chain seq x y z
N MET A 1 -20.52 -12.09 25.82
CA MET A 1 -19.69 -12.36 24.64
C MET A 1 -19.67 -11.07 23.83
N SER A 2 -18.52 -10.41 23.70
CA SER A 2 -18.41 -9.23 22.82
C SER A 2 -18.49 -9.74 21.38
N THR A 3 -19.55 -9.43 20.68
CA THR A 3 -19.64 -9.73 19.26
C THR A 3 -18.72 -8.76 18.52
N SER A 4 -17.84 -9.28 17.66
CA SER A 4 -17.00 -8.47 16.78
C SER A 4 -17.89 -7.54 15.95
N PRO A 5 -17.53 -6.25 15.75
CA PRO A 5 -18.34 -5.34 14.95
C PRO A 5 -18.37 -5.80 13.49
N ARG A 6 -19.51 -5.62 12.84
CA ARG A 6 -19.66 -5.82 11.40
C ARG A 6 -19.03 -4.63 10.67
N VAL A 7 -17.97 -4.88 9.92
CA VAL A 7 -17.25 -3.86 9.16
C VAL A 7 -17.50 -4.05 7.68
N VAL A 8 -17.98 -3.02 6.99
CA VAL A 8 -18.05 -2.99 5.52
C VAL A 8 -16.98 -2.02 5.01
N ILE A 9 -16.15 -2.52 4.10
CA ILE A 9 -15.09 -1.75 3.41
C ILE A 9 -15.52 -1.56 1.96
N ILE A 10 -15.59 -0.30 1.51
CA ILE A 10 -15.98 0.04 0.13
C ILE A 10 -14.72 0.23 -0.71
N GLY A 11 -14.47 -0.73 -1.58
CA GLY A 11 -13.32 -0.77 -2.49
C GLY A 11 -12.36 -1.92 -2.17
N ALA A 12 -12.21 -2.86 -3.11
CA ALA A 12 -11.31 -4.00 -3.01
C ALA A 12 -9.94 -3.75 -3.68
N GLY A 13 -9.52 -2.49 -3.75
CA GLY A 13 -8.17 -2.10 -4.13
C GLY A 13 -7.13 -2.36 -3.03
N VAL A 14 -5.88 -1.91 -3.25
CA VAL A 14 -4.78 -2.14 -2.31
C VAL A 14 -5.08 -1.60 -0.91
N VAL A 15 -5.79 -0.49 -0.76
CA VAL A 15 -6.12 0.10 0.54
C VAL A 15 -7.14 -0.76 1.28
N GLY A 16 -8.30 -1.01 0.69
CA GLY A 16 -9.37 -1.77 1.36
C GLY A 16 -8.99 -3.22 1.63
N THR A 17 -8.24 -3.85 0.71
CA THR A 17 -7.77 -5.23 0.92
C THR A 17 -6.71 -5.31 2.02
N ASN A 18 -5.79 -4.33 2.12
CA ASN A 18 -4.88 -4.25 3.25
C ASN A 18 -5.61 -4.05 4.57
N LEU A 19 -6.61 -3.16 4.59
CA LEU A 19 -7.42 -2.94 5.79
C LEU A 19 -8.13 -4.22 6.24
N ALA A 20 -8.72 -4.96 5.29
CA ALA A 20 -9.35 -6.25 5.60
C ALA A 20 -8.36 -7.27 6.17
N ASP A 21 -7.15 -7.38 5.59
CA ASP A 21 -6.08 -8.24 6.11
C ASP A 21 -5.66 -7.83 7.52
N GLU A 22 -5.50 -6.53 7.79
CA GLU A 22 -5.15 -6.00 9.10
C GLU A 22 -6.23 -6.22 10.17
N LEU A 23 -7.48 -5.96 9.83
CA LEU A 23 -8.60 -6.15 10.76
C LEU A 23 -8.76 -7.62 11.14
N THR A 24 -8.72 -8.51 10.16
CA THR A 24 -8.84 -9.94 10.41
C THR A 24 -7.64 -10.51 11.15
N ALA A 25 -6.43 -10.00 10.91
CA ALA A 25 -5.24 -10.38 11.68
C ALA A 25 -5.33 -9.96 13.14
N ARG A 26 -6.13 -8.95 13.47
CA ARG A 26 -6.40 -8.47 14.85
C ARG A 26 -7.66 -9.07 15.47
N GLY A 27 -8.25 -10.09 14.82
CA GLY A 27 -9.39 -10.83 15.37
C GLY A 27 -10.76 -10.22 15.07
N ILE A 28 -10.86 -9.22 14.18
CA ILE A 28 -12.14 -8.73 13.66
C ILE A 28 -12.52 -9.59 12.47
N ASP A 29 -13.40 -10.54 12.64
CA ASP A 29 -13.76 -11.58 11.68
C ASP A 29 -14.97 -11.23 10.82
N GLN A 30 -15.84 -10.28 11.27
CA GLN A 30 -17.02 -9.86 10.52
C GLN A 30 -16.70 -8.72 9.55
N VAL A 31 -15.78 -8.96 8.61
CA VAL A 31 -15.35 -7.99 7.59
C VAL A 31 -15.92 -8.38 6.24
N THR A 32 -16.62 -7.44 5.59
CA THR A 32 -17.08 -7.57 4.22
C THR A 32 -16.47 -6.46 3.36
N VAL A 33 -15.77 -6.82 2.31
CA VAL A 33 -15.23 -5.88 1.31
C VAL A 33 -16.10 -5.94 0.07
N VAL A 34 -16.57 -4.79 -0.38
CA VAL A 34 -17.42 -4.66 -1.58
C VAL A 34 -16.73 -3.79 -2.63
N ASP A 35 -16.88 -4.13 -3.90
CA ASP A 35 -16.37 -3.31 -5.01
C ASP A 35 -17.35 -3.32 -6.17
N GLN A 36 -17.50 -2.19 -6.86
CA GLN A 36 -18.36 -2.10 -8.03
C GLN A 36 -17.81 -2.86 -9.25
N GLY A 37 -16.49 -3.07 -9.31
CA GLY A 37 -15.82 -3.84 -10.34
C GLY A 37 -15.81 -5.35 -10.03
N PRO A 38 -15.45 -6.17 -11.02
CA PRO A 38 -15.27 -7.60 -10.81
C PRO A 38 -14.05 -7.90 -9.96
N LEU A 39 -14.08 -8.99 -9.20
CA LEU A 39 -12.89 -9.48 -8.47
C LEU A 39 -12.14 -10.51 -9.32
N PRO A 40 -10.81 -10.61 -9.16
CA PRO A 40 -9.94 -9.88 -8.24
C PRO A 40 -9.42 -8.55 -8.77
N LEU A 41 -9.67 -8.20 -10.02
CA LEU A 41 -9.19 -6.98 -10.67
C LEU A 41 -10.36 -6.01 -10.88
N THR A 42 -10.47 -5.04 -10.00
CA THR A 42 -11.63 -4.14 -9.95
C THR A 42 -11.60 -3.00 -10.98
N GLY A 43 -10.50 -2.86 -11.74
CA GLY A 43 -10.33 -1.77 -12.72
C GLY A 43 -9.98 -0.40 -12.11
N GLY A 44 -9.84 -0.31 -10.78
CA GLY A 44 -9.43 0.89 -10.07
C GLY A 44 -7.91 1.17 -10.16
N SER A 45 -7.44 2.20 -9.46
CA SER A 45 -6.04 2.68 -9.48
C SER A 45 -5.00 1.58 -9.23
N THR A 46 -5.30 0.60 -8.39
CA THR A 46 -4.41 -0.53 -8.11
C THR A 46 -4.08 -1.35 -9.35
N SER A 47 -5.02 -1.52 -10.27
CA SER A 47 -4.84 -2.29 -11.51
C SER A 47 -3.87 -1.63 -12.48
N HIS A 48 -3.63 -0.33 -12.34
CA HIS A 48 -2.80 0.50 -13.21
C HIS A 48 -1.55 1.03 -12.50
N ALA A 49 -1.35 0.67 -11.22
CA ALA A 49 -0.24 1.17 -10.42
C ALA A 49 1.11 0.66 -10.98
N PRO A 50 2.13 1.53 -11.16
CA PRO A 50 3.46 1.14 -11.59
C PRO A 50 4.19 0.27 -10.57
N GLY A 51 3.71 0.27 -9.32
CA GLY A 51 4.17 -0.61 -8.26
C GLY A 51 5.38 -0.13 -7.49
N LEU A 52 5.86 1.09 -7.71
CA LEU A 52 6.95 1.65 -6.91
C LEU A 52 6.50 1.83 -5.45
N VAL A 53 7.27 1.24 -4.53
CA VAL A 53 7.11 1.40 -3.08
C VAL A 53 8.38 1.98 -2.53
N PHE A 54 8.30 3.19 -1.98
CA PHE A 54 9.45 3.95 -1.47
C PHE A 54 9.19 4.45 -0.07
N GLN A 55 10.28 4.60 0.72
CA GLN A 55 10.24 4.97 2.12
C GLN A 55 10.62 6.45 2.35
N VAL A 56 11.18 7.08 1.33
CA VAL A 56 11.63 8.48 1.43
C VAL A 56 10.43 9.42 1.49
N SER A 57 10.21 10.05 2.64
CA SER A 57 9.16 11.04 2.87
C SER A 57 9.67 12.15 3.80
N PRO A 58 9.20 13.39 3.65
CA PRO A 58 9.49 14.46 4.62
C PRO A 58 8.72 14.30 5.94
N SER A 59 7.82 13.34 6.05
CA SER A 59 7.03 13.04 7.25
C SER A 59 7.49 11.74 7.90
N LYS A 60 7.86 11.79 9.18
CA LYS A 60 8.21 10.60 9.96
C LYS A 60 7.10 9.56 9.97
N THR A 61 5.85 9.98 10.16
CA THR A 61 4.69 9.07 10.15
C THR A 61 4.52 8.37 8.82
N MET A 62 4.64 9.10 7.70
CA MET A 62 4.55 8.50 6.36
C MET A 62 5.71 7.55 6.10
N THR A 63 6.92 7.87 6.54
CA THR A 63 8.08 6.97 6.47
C THR A 63 7.82 5.68 7.26
N GLN A 64 7.27 5.78 8.47
CA GLN A 64 6.92 4.60 9.28
C GLN A 64 5.86 3.73 8.58
N PHE A 65 4.82 4.33 7.97
CA PHE A 65 3.84 3.58 7.21
C PHE A 65 4.44 2.91 5.97
N ALA A 66 5.35 3.60 5.28
CA ALA A 66 6.04 3.04 4.12
C ALA A 66 6.96 1.88 4.51
N THR A 67 7.72 2.01 5.61
CA THR A 67 8.56 0.93 6.14
C THR A 67 7.72 -0.29 6.52
N TYR A 68 6.62 -0.08 7.25
CA TYR A 68 5.66 -1.15 7.57
C TYR A 68 5.13 -1.83 6.29
N THR A 69 4.82 -1.05 5.25
CA THR A 69 4.33 -1.58 3.96
C THR A 69 5.40 -2.42 3.27
N VAL A 70 6.67 -1.96 3.26
CA VAL A 70 7.80 -2.73 2.70
C VAL A 70 7.98 -4.06 3.42
N ASP A 71 7.93 -4.06 4.76
CA ASP A 71 8.07 -5.29 5.55
C ASP A 71 6.90 -6.24 5.30
N LYS A 72 5.68 -5.74 5.34
CA LYS A 72 4.47 -6.52 5.06
C LYS A 72 4.49 -7.13 3.66
N PHE A 73 4.83 -6.35 2.65
CA PHE A 73 4.84 -6.80 1.26
C PHE A 73 6.00 -7.74 0.94
N SER A 74 7.14 -7.59 1.63
CA SER A 74 8.27 -8.52 1.52
C SER A 74 7.91 -9.94 1.96
N ALA A 75 6.95 -10.08 2.86
CA ALA A 75 6.44 -11.36 3.36
C ALA A 75 5.24 -11.90 2.55
N LEU A 76 4.82 -11.23 1.47
CA LEU A 76 3.71 -11.67 0.63
C LEU A 76 4.19 -12.56 -0.50
N ASP A 77 3.54 -13.69 -0.63
CA ASP A 77 3.66 -14.64 -1.71
C ASP A 77 2.27 -14.99 -2.28
N LEU A 78 2.19 -15.27 -3.54
CA LEU A 78 1.00 -15.81 -4.19
C LEU A 78 1.39 -17.01 -5.04
N ASP A 79 1.10 -18.20 -4.57
CA ASP A 79 1.34 -19.47 -5.27
C ASP A 79 2.82 -19.62 -5.71
N GLY A 80 3.78 -19.30 -4.82
CA GLY A 80 5.23 -19.34 -5.08
C GLY A 80 5.76 -18.13 -5.87
N ALA A 81 4.88 -17.16 -6.21
CA ALA A 81 5.28 -16.00 -6.98
C ALA A 81 5.36 -14.74 -6.10
N TRP A 82 6.47 -14.02 -6.16
CA TRP A 82 6.70 -12.82 -5.37
C TRP A 82 5.66 -11.72 -5.62
N CYS A 83 5.22 -11.06 -4.57
CA CYS A 83 4.35 -9.89 -4.62
C CYS A 83 5.12 -8.57 -4.56
N PHE A 84 6.27 -8.57 -3.91
CA PHE A 84 7.17 -7.43 -3.78
C PHE A 84 8.62 -7.88 -3.92
N LYS A 85 9.45 -7.05 -4.54
CA LYS A 85 10.89 -7.29 -4.67
C LYS A 85 11.66 -6.03 -4.33
N LYS A 86 12.54 -6.12 -3.33
CA LYS A 86 13.51 -5.07 -3.01
C LYS A 86 14.51 -4.96 -4.16
N VAL A 87 14.43 -3.88 -4.91
CA VAL A 87 15.33 -3.57 -6.03
C VAL A 87 16.12 -2.29 -5.79
N GLY A 88 15.87 -1.63 -4.66
CA GLY A 88 16.38 -0.32 -4.34
C GLY A 88 15.54 0.80 -4.96
N GLY A 89 15.65 1.98 -4.36
CA GLY A 89 15.16 3.25 -4.87
C GLY A 89 16.32 4.23 -4.99
N LEU A 90 16.33 5.02 -6.06
CA LEU A 90 17.35 6.04 -6.27
C LEU A 90 16.68 7.37 -6.63
N GLU A 91 16.82 8.36 -5.73
CA GLU A 91 16.48 9.74 -6.04
C GLU A 91 17.74 10.46 -6.50
N VAL A 92 17.71 11.10 -7.66
CA VAL A 92 18.87 11.81 -8.22
C VAL A 92 18.71 13.31 -8.11
N ALA A 93 19.84 14.02 -7.98
CA ALA A 93 19.94 15.46 -8.05
C ALA A 93 20.64 15.88 -9.35
N THR A 94 19.98 16.73 -10.13
CA THR A 94 20.54 17.37 -11.32
C THR A 94 20.78 18.88 -11.10
N THR A 95 20.43 19.38 -9.90
CA THR A 95 20.72 20.75 -9.46
C THR A 95 21.34 20.77 -8.06
N PRO A 96 22.13 21.79 -7.70
CA PRO A 96 22.70 21.94 -6.35
C PRO A 96 21.62 21.98 -5.26
N GLU A 97 20.49 22.64 -5.50
CA GLU A 97 19.39 22.78 -4.55
C GLU A 97 18.77 21.41 -4.26
N ARG A 98 18.59 20.57 -5.29
CA ARG A 98 18.11 19.22 -5.12
C ARG A 98 19.08 18.35 -4.33
N LEU A 99 20.39 18.52 -4.56
CA LEU A 99 21.41 17.80 -3.81
C LEU A 99 21.39 18.19 -2.31
N VAL A 100 21.18 19.46 -1.99
CA VAL A 100 20.99 19.93 -0.61
C VAL A 100 19.72 19.30 0.00
N ASP A 101 18.62 19.23 -0.76
CA ASP A 101 17.39 18.58 -0.28
C ASP A 101 17.60 17.08 -0.01
N LEU A 102 18.31 16.36 -0.87
CA LEU A 102 18.62 14.95 -0.66
C LEU A 102 19.49 14.72 0.60
N ARG A 103 20.45 15.60 0.87
CA ARG A 103 21.26 15.55 2.11
C ARG A 103 20.39 15.74 3.35
N ARG A 104 19.43 16.66 3.31
CA ARG A 104 18.47 16.87 4.41
C ARG A 104 17.58 15.64 4.61
N ARG A 105 17.06 15.06 3.52
CA ARG A 105 16.25 13.82 3.58
C ARG A 105 17.05 12.65 4.14
N HIS A 106 18.29 12.47 3.73
CA HIS A 106 19.18 11.47 4.29
C HIS A 106 19.31 11.61 5.83
N GLY A 107 19.53 12.84 6.34
CA GLY A 107 19.58 13.09 7.78
C GLY A 107 18.28 12.68 8.50
N TRP A 108 17.11 12.96 7.91
CA TRP A 108 15.83 12.53 8.46
C TRP A 108 15.71 11.00 8.48
N LEU A 109 15.95 10.35 7.35
CA LEU A 109 15.83 8.90 7.21
C LEU A 109 16.74 8.17 8.20
N THR A 110 18.00 8.60 8.30
CA THR A 110 18.96 8.08 9.28
C THR A 110 18.44 8.22 10.71
N SER A 111 17.90 9.40 11.07
CA SER A 111 17.34 9.64 12.42
C SER A 111 16.07 8.80 12.70
N TRP A 112 15.39 8.30 11.67
CA TRP A 112 14.19 7.47 11.77
C TRP A 112 14.48 5.98 11.58
N GLY A 113 15.77 5.60 11.41
CA GLY A 113 16.20 4.21 11.29
C GLY A 113 16.00 3.58 9.92
N VAL A 114 15.81 4.38 8.87
CA VAL A 114 15.72 3.88 7.49
C VAL A 114 17.13 3.82 6.89
N ASP A 115 17.46 2.67 6.31
CA ASP A 115 18.72 2.48 5.58
C ASP A 115 18.69 3.30 4.28
N ALA A 116 19.52 4.33 4.23
CA ALA A 116 19.66 5.23 3.10
C ALA A 116 21.09 5.76 3.03
N THR A 117 21.62 5.93 1.82
CA THR A 117 23.00 6.36 1.58
C THR A 117 23.04 7.46 0.53
N LEU A 118 23.79 8.52 0.81
CA LEU A 118 24.14 9.51 -0.21
C LEU A 118 25.19 8.91 -1.15
N VAL A 119 24.96 9.00 -2.44
CA VAL A 119 25.84 8.45 -3.48
C VAL A 119 26.27 9.54 -4.46
N ASP A 120 27.48 9.42 -4.99
CA ASP A 120 27.99 10.32 -6.03
C ASP A 120 27.41 10.02 -7.41
N ALA A 121 27.77 10.82 -8.40
CA ALA A 121 27.28 10.68 -9.78
C ALA A 121 27.71 9.34 -10.39
N GLY A 122 28.94 8.88 -10.15
CA GLY A 122 29.45 7.61 -10.67
C GLY A 122 28.65 6.43 -10.12
N GLU A 123 28.37 6.44 -8.83
CA GLU A 123 27.56 5.40 -8.18
C GLU A 123 26.09 5.45 -8.64
N CYS A 124 25.52 6.64 -8.89
CA CYS A 124 24.19 6.74 -9.50
C CYS A 124 24.13 6.02 -10.85
N VAL A 125 25.09 6.24 -11.73
CA VAL A 125 25.17 5.57 -13.03
C VAL A 125 25.39 4.06 -12.90
N ARG A 126 26.20 3.63 -11.92
CA ARG A 126 26.39 2.22 -11.62
C ARG A 126 25.08 1.55 -11.16
N LEU A 127 24.30 2.22 -10.32
CA LEU A 127 23.02 1.73 -9.85
C LEU A 127 21.95 1.74 -10.94
N HIS A 128 22.00 2.70 -11.86
CA HIS A 128 21.05 2.83 -12.95
C HIS A 128 21.74 3.31 -14.24
N SER A 129 22.11 2.38 -15.09
CA SER A 129 22.94 2.61 -16.27
C SER A 129 22.35 3.49 -17.38
N LEU A 130 21.05 3.84 -17.28
CA LEU A 130 20.38 4.75 -18.22
C LEU A 130 20.49 6.24 -17.80
N LEU A 131 21.13 6.54 -16.67
CA LEU A 131 21.37 7.91 -16.25
C LEU A 131 22.50 8.54 -17.07
N ASP A 132 22.31 9.80 -17.45
CA ASP A 132 23.35 10.64 -18.01
C ASP A 132 24.22 11.19 -16.87
N GLY A 133 25.41 10.60 -16.71
CA GLY A 133 26.33 10.92 -15.62
C GLY A 133 26.81 12.38 -15.60
N ASP A 134 26.87 13.03 -16.77
CA ASP A 134 27.30 14.44 -16.86
C ASP A 134 26.26 15.42 -16.29
N ARG A 135 25.03 14.96 -16.14
CA ARG A 135 23.91 15.75 -15.62
C ARG A 135 23.55 15.46 -14.18
N VAL A 136 24.07 14.38 -13.61
CA VAL A 136 23.80 13.96 -12.24
C VAL A 136 24.87 14.48 -11.30
N LEU A 137 24.46 15.16 -10.22
CA LEU A 137 25.35 15.68 -9.17
C LEU A 137 25.54 14.70 -8.00
N GLY A 138 24.65 13.70 -7.90
CA GLY A 138 24.61 12.71 -6.85
C GLY A 138 23.18 12.23 -6.58
N GLY A 139 23.00 11.35 -5.62
CA GLY A 139 21.72 10.76 -5.32
C GLY A 139 21.55 10.33 -3.85
N LEU A 140 20.35 9.88 -3.56
CA LEU A 140 19.98 9.21 -2.31
C LEU A 140 19.48 7.81 -2.69
N HIS A 141 20.20 6.80 -2.27
CA HIS A 141 19.88 5.40 -2.49
C HIS A 141 19.26 4.78 -1.23
N THR A 142 18.11 4.14 -1.39
CA THR A 142 17.40 3.41 -0.35
C THR A 142 17.29 1.95 -0.78
N PRO A 143 18.15 1.03 -0.30
CA PRO A 143 18.27 -0.34 -0.82
C PRO A 143 17.03 -1.21 -0.56
N THR A 144 16.22 -0.83 0.43
CA THR A 144 15.00 -1.56 0.81
C THR A 144 13.74 -1.12 0.06
N ASP A 145 13.80 -0.04 -0.70
CA ASP A 145 12.73 0.33 -1.64
C ASP A 145 12.56 -0.74 -2.73
N GLY A 146 11.40 -0.77 -3.36
CA GLY A 146 11.21 -1.82 -4.36
C GLY A 146 9.96 -1.68 -5.22
N LEU A 147 9.68 -2.77 -5.93
CA LEU A 147 8.56 -2.88 -6.84
C LEU A 147 7.57 -3.92 -6.35
N ALA A 148 6.30 -3.51 -6.25
CA ALA A 148 5.17 -4.40 -5.98
C ALA A 148 4.47 -4.80 -7.28
N LYS A 149 4.07 -6.04 -7.37
CA LYS A 149 3.04 -6.49 -8.33
C LYS A 149 1.68 -6.21 -7.68
N ALA A 150 1.20 -4.97 -7.81
CA ALA A 150 0.06 -4.47 -7.04
C ALA A 150 -1.18 -5.38 -7.12
N ALA A 151 -1.57 -5.81 -8.31
CA ALA A 151 -2.68 -6.74 -8.50
C ALA A 151 -2.44 -8.09 -7.78
N ARG A 152 -1.21 -8.63 -7.85
CA ARG A 152 -0.86 -9.88 -7.17
C ARG A 152 -0.88 -9.72 -5.65
N ALA A 153 -0.36 -8.61 -5.13
CA ALA A 153 -0.39 -8.31 -3.70
C ALA A 153 -1.82 -8.23 -3.17
N VAL A 154 -2.74 -7.59 -3.91
CA VAL A 154 -4.17 -7.54 -3.55
C VAL A 154 -4.78 -8.94 -3.47
N VAL A 155 -4.51 -9.81 -4.45
CA VAL A 155 -5.01 -11.19 -4.42
C VAL A 155 -4.47 -11.96 -3.22
N ALA A 156 -3.17 -11.85 -2.93
CA ALA A 156 -2.56 -12.51 -1.78
C ALA A 156 -3.16 -12.04 -0.45
N LEU A 157 -3.33 -10.72 -0.29
CA LEU A 157 -3.94 -10.13 0.91
C LEU A 157 -5.41 -10.54 1.04
N ALA A 158 -6.18 -10.52 -0.06
CA ALA A 158 -7.58 -10.96 -0.04
C ALA A 158 -7.71 -12.42 0.40
N ARG A 159 -6.88 -13.32 -0.15
CA ARG A 159 -6.85 -14.74 0.28
C ARG A 159 -6.51 -14.89 1.77
N ARG A 160 -5.55 -14.12 2.29
CA ARG A 160 -5.21 -14.12 3.71
C ARG A 160 -6.37 -13.66 4.59
N ALA A 161 -7.04 -12.57 4.19
CA ALA A 161 -8.20 -12.05 4.91
C ALA A 161 -9.38 -13.05 4.85
N GLN A 162 -9.64 -13.65 3.69
CA GLN A 162 -10.68 -14.67 3.51
C GLN A 162 -10.42 -15.92 4.36
N ALA A 163 -9.18 -16.38 4.45
CA ALA A 163 -8.80 -17.50 5.32
C ALA A 163 -9.08 -17.22 6.81
N ARG A 164 -9.22 -15.94 7.21
CA ARG A 164 -9.58 -15.49 8.56
C ARG A 164 -11.04 -15.06 8.69
N GLY A 165 -11.89 -15.32 7.68
CA GLY A 165 -13.34 -15.08 7.74
C GLY A 165 -13.85 -13.85 6.96
N ALA A 166 -13.00 -13.00 6.40
CA ALA A 166 -13.45 -11.88 5.56
C ALA A 166 -14.20 -12.35 4.31
N ARG A 167 -15.19 -11.58 3.90
CA ARG A 167 -15.95 -11.79 2.66
C ARG A 167 -15.60 -10.72 1.65
N PHE A 168 -15.48 -11.11 0.38
CA PHE A 168 -15.22 -10.19 -0.72
C PHE A 168 -16.32 -10.35 -1.77
N GLN A 169 -16.95 -9.24 -2.16
CA GLN A 169 -18.06 -9.20 -3.12
C GLN A 169 -17.72 -8.20 -4.23
N GLY A 170 -17.44 -8.71 -5.41
CA GLY A 170 -17.29 -7.90 -6.62
C GLY A 170 -18.62 -7.61 -7.29
N SER A 171 -18.62 -6.71 -8.26
CA SER A 171 -19.82 -6.27 -9.00
C SER A 171 -20.93 -5.77 -8.06
N THR A 172 -20.56 -5.27 -6.89
CA THR A 172 -21.44 -4.79 -5.83
C THR A 172 -21.25 -3.30 -5.63
N ARG A 173 -22.07 -2.50 -6.29
CA ARG A 173 -21.98 -1.04 -6.24
C ARG A 173 -22.69 -0.51 -4.99
N VAL A 174 -21.96 0.20 -4.13
CA VAL A 174 -22.58 0.96 -3.04
C VAL A 174 -23.15 2.27 -3.59
N VAL A 175 -24.42 2.52 -3.29
CA VAL A 175 -25.15 3.71 -3.72
C VAL A 175 -25.51 4.64 -2.55
N GLY A 176 -25.27 4.22 -1.32
CA GLY A 176 -25.51 5.05 -0.13
C GLY A 176 -25.07 4.36 1.15
N ILE A 177 -24.94 5.16 2.22
CA ILE A 177 -24.69 4.68 3.59
C ILE A 177 -25.99 4.84 4.38
N GLU A 178 -26.46 3.74 4.98
CA GLU A 178 -27.64 3.74 5.82
C GLU A 178 -27.31 4.18 7.24
N GLN A 179 -28.17 5.01 7.81
CA GLN A 179 -28.02 5.53 9.16
C GLN A 179 -29.36 5.55 9.88
N ALA A 180 -29.34 5.24 11.16
CA ALA A 180 -30.48 5.36 12.06
C ALA A 180 -30.01 5.81 13.45
N GLY A 181 -30.71 6.77 14.06
CA GLY A 181 -30.36 7.28 15.37
C GLY A 181 -28.95 7.88 15.48
N GLY A 182 -28.43 8.47 14.40
CA GLY A 182 -27.08 9.07 14.34
C GLY A 182 -25.95 8.05 14.24
N ARG A 183 -26.25 6.79 13.94
CA ARG A 183 -25.26 5.71 13.77
C ARG A 183 -25.38 5.09 12.38
N VAL A 184 -24.26 4.60 11.85
CA VAL A 184 -24.23 3.77 10.66
C VAL A 184 -24.93 2.44 10.96
N THR A 185 -25.76 1.98 10.02
CA THR A 185 -26.47 0.69 10.11
C THR A 185 -26.18 -0.23 8.92
N GLY A 186 -25.57 0.30 7.84
CA GLY A 186 -25.21 -0.49 6.69
C GLY A 186 -24.85 0.33 5.47
N VAL A 187 -24.64 -0.37 4.36
CA VAL A 187 -24.50 0.23 3.04
C VAL A 187 -25.61 -0.25 2.12
N ARG A 188 -26.17 0.64 1.29
CA ARG A 188 -27.19 0.33 0.32
C ARG A 188 -26.56 0.00 -1.03
N THR A 189 -27.01 -1.11 -1.61
CA THR A 189 -26.68 -1.54 -2.96
C THR A 189 -27.96 -1.70 -3.78
N PRO A 190 -27.90 -1.86 -5.11
CA PRO A 190 -29.08 -2.17 -5.91
C PRO A 190 -29.78 -3.48 -5.51
N GLU A 191 -29.05 -4.43 -4.93
CA GLU A 191 -29.55 -5.74 -4.51
C GLU A 191 -30.10 -5.75 -3.08
N GLY A 192 -29.94 -4.66 -2.32
CA GLY A 192 -30.41 -4.54 -0.94
C GLY A 192 -29.38 -3.88 -0.01
N VAL A 193 -29.63 -4.02 1.28
CA VAL A 193 -28.77 -3.45 2.33
C VAL A 193 -27.83 -4.53 2.88
N ILE A 194 -26.53 -4.18 2.96
CA ILE A 194 -25.54 -4.95 3.70
C ILE A 194 -25.38 -4.28 5.06
N GLU A 195 -25.77 -4.98 6.12
CA GLU A 195 -25.70 -4.45 7.48
C GLU A 195 -24.26 -4.22 7.94
N ALA A 196 -23.99 -3.10 8.61
CA ALA A 196 -22.70 -2.74 9.17
C ALA A 196 -22.83 -1.87 10.39
N ASP A 197 -21.92 -2.06 11.33
CA ASP A 197 -21.75 -1.18 12.50
C ASP A 197 -20.67 -0.13 12.21
N ILE A 198 -19.76 -0.43 11.26
CA ILE A 198 -18.69 0.45 10.78
C ILE A 198 -18.61 0.35 9.25
N VAL A 199 -18.52 1.50 8.58
CA VAL A 199 -18.29 1.61 7.13
C VAL A 199 -17.01 2.41 6.88
N VAL A 200 -16.13 1.89 6.01
CA VAL A 200 -14.87 2.52 5.60
C VAL A 200 -14.82 2.62 4.08
#